data_f00ffb1c316480d321946f3f52a928e8
#
_entry.id   f00ffb1c316480d321946f3f52a928e8
#
_cell.length_a   1.000
_cell.length_b   1.000
_cell.length_c   1.000
_cell.angle_alpha   90.00
_cell.angle_beta   90.00
_cell.angle_gamma   90.00
#
_symmetry.space_group_name_H-M   'P 1'
#
loop_
_entity.id
_entity.type
_entity.pdbx_description
1 polymer ?
#
loop_
_entity_poly.entity_id
_entity_poly.type
_entity_poly.pdbx_seq_one_letter_code
_entity_poly.pdbx_strand_id
1 'polypeptide(L)'
;MKRFGTLLLAACLLTAPQFAGKAQAEGFALSDFGARGTSLAGGMVGRADDPSAVAWNPAGITQLPGTQTMVGMTIIQPSGTVDTEDAFGGHSTDVDKHTWANPHAYLTHQFSDNLWGGVGIFSRFGLGNSYPTNWPGRENLKYVSLKTVSLNPNLAFKVNDNLSLAVGLEFMYATMLMKKDSSMGPLGYNQQKLTGSSVAPGFNLAAHYKFNDQWAAGLTYRSRVTQRVHGDLEFDRKTVATPYGNMEFPNSRLHGNLHLPDTISFGLTWRPSEDLSFEAGTVYTAWSSYRSLNIHTNEYGTQYSPKNWRDSWGFNFSGEYKALDWLTLRGGYVYETSPMQDSTCDYMTPSTGRHRITAGVGFNWDQWTLDLAYGYLIIKELNYDKSTAAGVLDGKSHNGRSHIAAMSVGYKF
;
A
#
# COMPACT_ATOMS: atom_id res chain seq x y z
N MET A 1 27.76 34.64 -16.37
CA MET A 1 27.44 33.21 -16.17
C MET A 1 26.02 32.98 -15.57
N LYS A 2 24.97 33.62 -16.12
CA LYS A 2 23.56 33.55 -15.59
C LYS A 2 22.51 33.05 -16.62
N ARG A 3 22.94 32.43 -17.74
CA ARG A 3 22.00 31.98 -18.80
C ARG A 3 22.02 30.49 -19.14
N PHE A 4 22.79 29.67 -18.44
CA PHE A 4 22.83 28.21 -18.68
C PHE A 4 21.89 27.37 -17.79
N GLY A 5 21.39 27.92 -16.66
CA GLY A 5 20.52 27.21 -15.75
C GLY A 5 19.05 27.06 -16.21
N THR A 6 18.58 27.97 -17.06
CA THR A 6 17.17 28.02 -17.48
C THR A 6 16.85 27.11 -18.68
N LEU A 7 17.85 26.65 -19.41
CA LEU A 7 17.67 25.77 -20.57
C LEU A 7 17.62 24.30 -20.23
N LEU A 8 18.19 23.87 -19.08
CA LEU A 8 18.11 22.47 -18.63
C LEU A 8 16.75 22.11 -18.02
N LEU A 9 16.06 23.06 -17.38
CA LEU A 9 14.71 22.80 -16.85
C LEU A 9 13.65 22.70 -17.97
N ALA A 10 13.82 23.42 -19.07
CA ALA A 10 12.90 23.37 -20.21
C ALA A 10 13.09 22.10 -21.07
N ALA A 11 14.29 21.50 -21.08
CA ALA A 11 14.57 20.30 -21.87
C ALA A 11 14.04 19.02 -21.22
N CYS A 12 13.89 18.97 -19.88
CA CYS A 12 13.28 17.83 -19.18
C CYS A 12 11.76 17.77 -19.31
N LEU A 13 11.09 18.85 -19.70
CA LEU A 13 9.63 18.90 -19.89
C LEU A 13 9.18 18.52 -21.31
N LEU A 14 10.11 18.41 -22.28
CA LEU A 14 9.77 18.19 -23.71
C LEU A 14 10.07 16.79 -24.23
N THR A 15 10.61 15.88 -23.41
CA THR A 15 10.84 14.47 -23.78
C THR A 15 10.13 13.52 -22.82
N ALA A 16 8.90 13.82 -22.42
CA ALA A 16 8.04 12.78 -21.87
C ALA A 16 7.72 11.83 -23.04
N PRO A 17 8.19 10.56 -23.03
CA PRO A 17 7.73 9.60 -24.03
C PRO A 17 6.23 9.52 -23.88
N GLN A 18 5.51 9.62 -25.00
CA GLN A 18 4.08 9.33 -25.06
C GLN A 18 3.86 7.84 -24.76
N PHE A 19 3.98 7.45 -23.52
CA PHE A 19 3.40 6.21 -23.04
C PHE A 19 1.88 6.41 -22.98
N ALA A 20 1.24 6.35 -24.16
CA ALA A 20 -0.19 6.11 -24.28
C ALA A 20 -0.51 4.66 -23.90
N GLY A 21 -0.04 4.22 -22.73
CA GLY A 21 -0.43 2.99 -22.06
C GLY A 21 -1.54 3.32 -21.08
N LYS A 22 -2.58 2.50 -21.04
CA LYS A 22 -3.69 2.58 -20.08
C LYS A 22 -3.13 2.74 -18.66
N ALA A 23 -3.46 3.86 -18.02
CA ALA A 23 -3.00 4.19 -16.69
C ALA A 23 -3.66 3.27 -15.64
N GLN A 24 -2.89 2.70 -14.75
CA GLN A 24 -3.27 1.60 -13.88
C GLN A 24 -2.69 1.74 -12.43
N ALA A 25 -3.36 1.33 -11.34
CA ALA A 25 -3.05 1.60 -9.91
C ALA A 25 -2.18 0.54 -9.16
N GLU A 26 -1.49 0.90 -8.06
CA GLU A 26 -0.45 0.13 -7.34
C GLU A 26 -0.97 -1.12 -6.55
N GLY A 27 -2.06 -1.76 -6.96
CA GLY A 27 -2.59 -2.93 -6.27
C GLY A 27 -3.01 -2.64 -4.83
N PHE A 28 -2.55 -3.47 -3.86
CA PHE A 28 -2.83 -3.29 -2.43
C PHE A 28 -1.57 -2.99 -1.59
N ALA A 29 -0.52 -2.44 -2.20
CA ALA A 29 0.59 -1.85 -1.47
C ALA A 29 0.15 -0.56 -0.75
N LEU A 30 0.69 -0.35 0.45
CA LEU A 30 0.46 0.84 1.27
C LEU A 30 1.73 1.70 1.29
N SER A 31 1.55 3.01 1.28
CA SER A 31 2.60 4.01 1.36
C SER A 31 2.31 5.06 2.44
N ASP A 32 1.67 4.63 3.55
CA ASP A 32 1.26 5.49 4.65
C ASP A 32 1.97 5.06 5.94
N PHE A 33 3.31 5.28 5.97
CA PHE A 33 4.20 4.85 7.07
C PHE A 33 4.40 5.93 8.14
N GLY A 34 3.61 7.02 8.11
CA GLY A 34 3.68 8.13 9.05
C GLY A 34 2.97 9.37 8.50
N ALA A 35 2.47 10.24 9.36
CA ALA A 35 1.68 11.39 8.94
C ALA A 35 2.48 12.35 8.06
N ARG A 36 3.77 12.60 8.37
CA ARG A 36 4.63 13.44 7.52
C ARG A 36 4.79 12.84 6.13
N GLY A 37 5.09 11.53 6.01
CA GLY A 37 5.20 10.84 4.72
C GLY A 37 3.88 10.82 3.95
N THR A 38 2.74 10.62 4.64
CA THR A 38 1.40 10.70 4.04
C THR A 38 1.14 12.11 3.48
N SER A 39 1.45 13.18 4.22
CA SER A 39 1.27 14.57 3.76
C SER A 39 2.15 14.94 2.57
N LEU A 40 3.29 14.28 2.41
CA LEU A 40 4.24 14.43 1.31
C LEU A 40 4.02 13.41 0.18
N ALA A 41 2.87 12.72 0.14
CA ALA A 41 2.55 11.72 -0.88
C ALA A 41 3.65 10.65 -1.08
N GLY A 42 4.37 10.28 0.01
CA GLY A 42 5.48 9.33 -0.03
C GLY A 42 6.86 9.94 -0.29
N GLY A 43 6.99 11.26 -0.39
CA GLY A 43 8.25 11.98 -0.62
C GLY A 43 9.17 12.00 0.62
N MET A 44 9.63 10.81 1.03
CA MET A 44 10.46 10.59 2.21
C MET A 44 11.68 9.69 1.95
N VAL A 45 11.93 9.32 0.70
CA VAL A 45 13.04 8.41 0.37
C VAL A 45 14.38 9.14 0.31
N GLY A 46 14.39 10.33 -0.26
CA GLY A 46 15.56 11.21 -0.31
C GLY A 46 15.69 12.11 0.92
N ARG A 47 14.57 12.46 1.61
CA ARG A 47 14.57 13.21 2.87
C ARG A 47 15.08 12.36 4.02
N ALA A 48 14.33 11.32 4.35
CA ALA A 48 14.61 10.28 5.34
C ALA A 48 15.17 10.82 6.68
N ASP A 49 14.60 11.92 7.19
CA ASP A 49 15.15 12.72 8.29
C ASP A 49 14.21 12.79 9.52
N ASP A 50 13.39 11.73 9.71
CA ASP A 50 12.63 11.47 10.94
C ASP A 50 12.59 9.95 11.23
N PRO A 51 12.09 9.48 12.40
CA PRO A 51 12.11 8.07 12.75
C PRO A 51 11.37 7.13 11.78
N SER A 52 10.39 7.63 10.99
CA SER A 52 9.72 6.84 9.96
C SER A 52 10.62 6.48 8.79
N ALA A 53 11.84 7.04 8.71
CA ALA A 53 12.88 6.65 7.77
C ALA A 53 13.18 5.15 7.83
N VAL A 54 13.01 4.48 8.97
CA VAL A 54 13.07 3.00 9.09
C VAL A 54 12.18 2.32 8.05
N ALA A 55 11.01 2.89 7.76
CA ALA A 55 10.08 2.36 6.74
C ALA A 55 10.35 2.91 5.33
N TRP A 56 10.75 4.18 5.18
CA TRP A 56 10.97 4.83 3.88
C TRP A 56 12.36 4.54 3.30
N ASN A 57 13.40 4.94 4.03
CA ASN A 57 14.81 4.73 3.68
C ASN A 57 15.65 4.61 4.95
N PRO A 58 15.89 3.40 5.47
CA PRO A 58 16.60 3.22 6.73
C PRO A 58 18.05 3.74 6.74
N ALA A 59 18.68 3.97 5.57
CA ALA A 59 19.99 4.62 5.55
C ALA A 59 19.93 6.09 6.02
N GLY A 60 18.75 6.72 5.93
CA GLY A 60 18.55 8.09 6.40
C GLY A 60 18.53 8.25 7.92
N ILE A 61 18.36 7.15 8.71
CA ILE A 61 18.41 7.27 10.19
C ILE A 61 19.76 7.74 10.71
N THR A 62 20.83 7.68 9.89
CA THR A 62 22.12 8.26 10.21
C THR A 62 22.11 9.79 10.35
N GLN A 63 21.03 10.44 9.94
CA GLN A 63 20.79 11.88 10.13
C GLN A 63 20.16 12.21 11.50
N LEU A 64 19.76 11.19 12.29
CA LEU A 64 19.00 11.35 13.53
C LEU A 64 19.93 11.22 14.74
N PRO A 65 20.26 12.33 15.43
CA PRO A 65 21.13 12.26 16.61
C PRO A 65 20.39 11.64 17.80
N GLY A 66 21.15 10.96 18.66
CA GLY A 66 20.65 10.44 19.92
C GLY A 66 19.61 9.33 19.76
N THR A 67 18.60 9.35 20.61
CA THR A 67 17.46 8.43 20.59
C THR A 67 16.20 9.18 20.18
N GLN A 68 15.45 8.65 19.23
CA GLN A 68 14.20 9.25 18.78
C GLN A 68 13.11 8.19 18.63
N THR A 69 11.89 8.54 18.97
CA THR A 69 10.71 7.68 18.81
C THR A 69 9.62 8.40 18.04
N MET A 70 8.78 7.63 17.39
CA MET A 70 7.55 8.12 16.75
C MET A 70 6.48 7.05 16.86
N VAL A 71 5.24 7.45 17.18
CA VAL A 71 4.07 6.58 17.14
C VAL A 71 2.94 7.32 16.43
N GLY A 72 2.05 6.57 15.78
CA GLY A 72 0.93 7.19 15.11
C GLY A 72 -0.01 6.18 14.46
N MET A 73 -0.96 6.72 13.72
CA MET A 73 -1.98 5.95 13.01
C MET A 73 -2.41 6.67 11.74
N THR A 74 -2.65 5.89 10.70
CA THR A 74 -3.34 6.33 9.49
C THR A 74 -4.69 5.65 9.40
N ILE A 75 -5.73 6.43 9.13
CA ILE A 75 -7.11 5.97 8.90
C ILE A 75 -7.42 6.13 7.43
N ILE A 76 -7.95 5.05 6.80
CA ILE A 76 -8.29 5.00 5.38
C ILE A 76 -9.77 4.62 5.25
N GLN A 77 -10.53 5.44 4.53
CA GLN A 77 -11.96 5.22 4.29
C GLN A 77 -12.24 5.21 2.78
N PRO A 78 -12.27 4.03 2.14
CA PRO A 78 -12.60 3.88 0.73
C PRO A 78 -14.11 4.00 0.50
N SER A 79 -14.48 4.39 -0.72
CA SER A 79 -15.84 4.35 -1.25
C SER A 79 -15.79 4.20 -2.76
N GLY A 80 -16.90 3.75 -3.36
CA GLY A 80 -17.03 3.56 -4.80
C GLY A 80 -18.35 2.88 -5.12
N THR A 81 -18.65 2.76 -6.41
CA THR A 81 -19.85 2.13 -6.93
C THR A 81 -19.45 1.08 -7.97
N VAL A 82 -20.12 -0.06 -7.97
CA VAL A 82 -19.99 -1.12 -8.98
C VAL A 82 -21.34 -1.29 -9.68
N ASP A 83 -21.35 -1.02 -10.98
CA ASP A 83 -22.46 -1.39 -11.85
C ASP A 83 -22.19 -2.80 -12.39
N THR A 84 -23.19 -3.65 -12.37
CA THR A 84 -23.15 -5.02 -12.89
C THR A 84 -24.37 -5.28 -13.77
N GLU A 85 -24.21 -6.11 -14.77
CA GLU A 85 -25.28 -6.57 -15.65
C GLU A 85 -25.44 -8.09 -15.51
N ASP A 86 -26.66 -8.54 -15.28
CA ASP A 86 -27.04 -9.95 -15.26
C ASP A 86 -28.24 -10.22 -16.19
N ALA A 87 -28.72 -11.44 -16.21
CA ALA A 87 -29.86 -11.85 -17.06
C ALA A 87 -31.18 -11.12 -16.71
N PHE A 88 -31.26 -10.44 -15.58
CA PHE A 88 -32.44 -9.72 -15.09
C PHE A 88 -32.31 -8.19 -15.22
N GLY A 89 -31.18 -7.68 -15.68
CA GLY A 89 -30.90 -6.27 -15.94
C GLY A 89 -29.67 -5.73 -15.24
N GLY A 90 -29.53 -4.40 -15.28
CA GLY A 90 -28.42 -3.69 -14.67
C GLY A 90 -28.69 -3.36 -13.20
N HIS A 91 -27.63 -3.48 -12.38
CA HIS A 91 -27.67 -3.16 -10.96
C HIS A 91 -26.50 -2.22 -10.62
N SER A 92 -26.76 -1.24 -9.76
CA SER A 92 -25.75 -0.34 -9.23
C SER A 92 -25.61 -0.56 -7.72
N THR A 93 -24.37 -0.87 -7.27
CA THR A 93 -24.09 -1.24 -5.88
C THR A 93 -22.98 -0.37 -5.32
N ASP A 94 -23.24 0.34 -4.24
CA ASP A 94 -22.20 1.05 -3.51
C ASP A 94 -21.39 0.10 -2.63
N VAL A 95 -20.08 0.34 -2.59
CA VAL A 95 -19.17 -0.32 -1.63
C VAL A 95 -19.55 0.12 -0.21
N ASP A 96 -19.62 -0.82 0.72
CA ASP A 96 -19.92 -0.52 2.12
C ASP A 96 -18.84 0.39 2.71
N LYS A 97 -19.26 1.37 3.50
CA LYS A 97 -18.35 2.29 4.18
C LYS A 97 -17.65 1.57 5.33
N HIS A 98 -16.37 1.26 5.16
CA HIS A 98 -15.51 0.73 6.19
C HIS A 98 -14.35 1.68 6.48
N THR A 99 -13.93 1.72 7.75
CA THR A 99 -12.76 2.48 8.19
C THR A 99 -11.64 1.51 8.53
N TRP A 100 -10.51 1.66 7.87
CA TRP A 100 -9.32 0.84 8.07
C TRP A 100 -8.27 1.64 8.82
N ALA A 101 -7.70 1.05 9.88
CA ALA A 101 -6.66 1.68 10.69
C ALA A 101 -5.32 1.00 10.42
N ASN A 102 -4.28 1.81 10.18
CA ASN A 102 -2.90 1.39 9.96
C ASN A 102 -1.98 2.05 11.00
N PRO A 103 -1.74 1.41 12.16
CA PRO A 103 -0.84 1.92 13.18
C PRO A 103 0.62 1.81 12.74
N HIS A 104 1.45 2.73 13.23
CA HIS A 104 2.89 2.70 13.05
C HIS A 104 3.63 3.16 14.30
N ALA A 105 4.83 2.59 14.51
CA ALA A 105 5.71 2.96 15.61
C ALA A 105 7.18 2.78 15.19
N TYR A 106 8.03 3.69 15.60
CA TYR A 106 9.45 3.69 15.26
C TYR A 106 10.31 4.07 16.47
N LEU A 107 11.47 3.47 16.54
CA LEU A 107 12.56 3.82 17.45
C LEU A 107 13.85 3.87 16.65
N THR A 108 14.64 4.91 16.83
CA THR A 108 15.99 5.02 16.28
C THR A 108 16.96 5.38 17.40
N HIS A 109 18.20 4.88 17.30
CA HIS A 109 19.26 5.15 18.27
C HIS A 109 20.61 5.25 17.59
N GLN A 110 21.37 6.29 17.94
CA GLN A 110 22.74 6.47 17.53
C GLN A 110 23.67 5.76 18.52
N PHE A 111 24.31 4.68 18.10
CA PHE A 111 25.29 3.94 18.93
C PHE A 111 26.67 4.58 18.94
N SER A 112 27.05 5.19 17.80
CA SER A 112 28.31 5.90 17.62
C SER A 112 28.20 6.91 16.48
N ASP A 113 29.27 7.63 16.18
CA ASP A 113 29.31 8.61 15.08
C ASP A 113 29.07 7.99 13.69
N ASN A 114 29.23 6.66 13.57
CA ASN A 114 29.10 5.94 12.30
C ASN A 114 28.03 4.86 12.31
N LEU A 115 27.40 4.51 13.44
CA LEU A 115 26.49 3.38 13.57
C LEU A 115 25.17 3.78 14.24
N TRP A 116 24.07 3.46 13.57
CA TRP A 116 22.70 3.62 14.07
C TRP A 116 21.92 2.31 13.99
N GLY A 117 21.01 2.15 14.92
CA GLY A 117 19.97 1.12 14.88
C GLY A 117 18.60 1.75 14.78
N GLY A 118 17.72 1.06 14.10
CA GLY A 118 16.31 1.44 14.02
C GLY A 118 15.40 0.21 14.07
N VAL A 119 14.22 0.36 14.67
CA VAL A 119 13.18 -0.66 14.59
C VAL A 119 11.86 0.01 14.27
N GLY A 120 11.11 -0.58 13.34
CA GLY A 120 9.78 -0.11 12.94
C GLY A 120 8.72 -1.20 13.04
N ILE A 121 7.51 -0.78 13.42
CA ILE A 121 6.28 -1.56 13.30
C ILE A 121 5.37 -0.77 12.38
N PHE A 122 5.03 -1.33 11.21
CA PHE A 122 4.23 -0.68 10.17
C PHE A 122 3.64 -1.71 9.21
N SER A 123 2.77 -1.29 8.28
CA SER A 123 2.14 -2.18 7.30
C SER A 123 2.51 -1.77 5.88
N ARG A 124 3.09 -2.71 5.13
CA ARG A 124 3.43 -2.53 3.69
C ARG A 124 2.29 -2.86 2.74
N PHE A 125 1.40 -3.75 3.16
CA PHE A 125 0.28 -4.22 2.33
C PHE A 125 -0.99 -4.25 3.14
N GLY A 126 -2.10 -3.92 2.49
CA GLY A 126 -3.41 -3.96 3.09
C GLY A 126 -4.50 -3.90 2.02
N LEU A 127 -5.55 -4.69 2.22
CA LEU A 127 -6.70 -4.72 1.34
C LEU A 127 -7.94 -4.81 2.20
N GLY A 128 -8.94 -4.01 1.89
CA GLY A 128 -10.22 -4.07 2.55
C GLY A 128 -11.33 -3.63 1.60
N ASN A 129 -12.29 -4.52 1.36
CA ASN A 129 -13.47 -4.23 0.56
C ASN A 129 -14.68 -4.99 1.11
N SER A 130 -15.85 -4.36 1.08
CA SER A 130 -17.10 -4.94 1.56
C SER A 130 -18.25 -4.50 0.68
N TYR A 131 -19.13 -5.43 0.39
CA TYR A 131 -20.33 -5.22 -0.41
C TYR A 131 -21.58 -5.66 0.36
N PRO A 132 -22.76 -5.10 0.07
CA PRO A 132 -24.02 -5.52 0.67
C PRO A 132 -24.27 -7.02 0.50
N THR A 133 -24.99 -7.62 1.47
CA THR A 133 -25.16 -9.08 1.54
C THR A 133 -25.74 -9.69 0.26
N ASN A 134 -26.69 -9.00 -0.39
CA ASN A 134 -27.41 -9.52 -1.55
C ASN A 134 -27.01 -8.88 -2.88
N TRP A 135 -25.82 -8.28 -2.97
CA TRP A 135 -25.37 -7.67 -4.21
C TRP A 135 -25.13 -8.73 -5.30
N PRO A 136 -25.25 -8.39 -6.60
CA PRO A 136 -25.17 -9.37 -7.69
C PRO A 136 -23.83 -10.12 -7.76
N GLY A 137 -22.72 -9.46 -7.51
CA GLY A 137 -21.37 -10.05 -7.59
C GLY A 137 -20.95 -10.89 -6.37
N ARG A 138 -21.86 -11.26 -5.48
CA ARG A 138 -21.58 -12.00 -4.22
C ARG A 138 -20.91 -13.35 -4.39
N GLU A 139 -21.04 -13.98 -5.56
CA GLU A 139 -20.37 -15.26 -5.87
C GLU A 139 -18.86 -15.08 -6.08
N ASN A 140 -18.42 -13.90 -6.49
CA ASN A 140 -17.02 -13.55 -6.54
C ASN A 140 -16.52 -13.06 -5.18
N LEU A 141 -17.21 -12.04 -4.60
CA LEU A 141 -16.78 -11.40 -3.35
C LEU A 141 -17.94 -10.75 -2.61
N LYS A 142 -18.01 -10.92 -1.30
CA LYS A 142 -18.83 -10.10 -0.36
C LYS A 142 -17.95 -9.26 0.55
N TYR A 143 -16.86 -9.83 1.00
CA TYR A 143 -15.94 -9.18 1.93
C TYR A 143 -14.53 -9.71 1.73
N VAL A 144 -13.56 -8.82 1.75
CA VAL A 144 -12.14 -9.18 1.85
C VAL A 144 -11.44 -8.26 2.83
N SER A 145 -10.55 -8.82 3.61
CA SER A 145 -9.61 -8.09 4.46
C SER A 145 -8.28 -8.82 4.45
N LEU A 146 -7.24 -8.14 3.97
CA LEU A 146 -5.85 -8.52 4.15
C LEU A 146 -5.21 -7.45 5.04
N LYS A 147 -4.68 -7.85 6.19
CA LYS A 147 -3.95 -6.97 7.10
C LYS A 147 -2.54 -7.52 7.25
N THR A 148 -1.54 -6.67 7.10
CA THR A 148 -0.16 -7.04 7.39
C THR A 148 0.41 -6.12 8.45
N VAL A 149 1.31 -6.65 9.27
CA VAL A 149 2.13 -5.86 10.21
C VAL A 149 3.54 -6.39 10.13
N SER A 150 4.49 -5.50 9.88
CA SER A 150 5.91 -5.82 9.80
C SER A 150 6.64 -5.33 11.06
N LEU A 151 7.45 -6.20 11.66
CA LEU A 151 8.52 -5.83 12.58
C LEU A 151 9.82 -5.76 11.77
N ASN A 152 10.45 -4.59 11.72
CA ASN A 152 11.59 -4.34 10.83
C ASN A 152 12.77 -3.71 11.59
N PRO A 153 13.65 -4.51 12.22
CA PRO A 153 14.93 -4.05 12.72
C PRO A 153 15.90 -3.73 11.58
N ASN A 154 16.64 -2.62 11.73
CA ASN A 154 17.61 -2.11 10.77
C ASN A 154 18.90 -1.69 11.46
N LEU A 155 20.02 -1.85 10.76
CA LEU A 155 21.29 -1.23 11.08
C LEU A 155 21.67 -0.31 9.92
N ALA A 156 22.08 0.92 10.25
CA ALA A 156 22.57 1.91 9.29
C ALA A 156 23.98 2.35 9.65
N PHE A 157 24.82 2.47 8.63
CA PHE A 157 26.21 2.82 8.76
C PHE A 157 26.54 4.06 7.90
N LYS A 158 27.09 5.09 8.54
CA LYS A 158 27.63 6.28 7.88
C LYS A 158 29.03 5.97 7.35
N VAL A 159 29.12 5.68 6.04
CA VAL A 159 30.39 5.31 5.38
C VAL A 159 31.35 6.49 5.34
N ASN A 160 30.82 7.68 5.04
CA ASN A 160 31.49 8.97 5.08
C ASN A 160 30.44 10.09 5.24
N ASP A 161 30.83 11.35 5.16
CA ASP A 161 29.92 12.49 5.36
C ASP A 161 28.80 12.58 4.30
N ASN A 162 28.97 11.94 3.16
CA ASN A 162 28.04 11.97 2.05
C ASN A 162 27.20 10.70 1.92
N LEU A 163 27.75 9.52 2.26
CA LEU A 163 27.14 8.23 2.00
C LEU A 163 26.79 7.48 3.28
N SER A 164 25.53 7.08 3.39
CA SER A 164 25.04 6.14 4.38
C SER A 164 24.40 4.92 3.71
N LEU A 165 24.62 3.75 4.31
CA LEU A 165 24.05 2.47 3.85
C LEU A 165 23.29 1.83 5.01
N ALA A 166 22.25 1.04 4.69
CA ALA A 166 21.55 0.27 5.71
C ALA A 166 21.12 -1.10 5.20
N VAL A 167 20.98 -2.01 6.16
CA VAL A 167 20.40 -3.34 5.98
C VAL A 167 19.40 -3.61 7.10
N GLY A 168 18.29 -4.25 6.77
CA GLY A 168 17.28 -4.64 7.74
C GLY A 168 16.69 -6.01 7.46
N LEU A 169 16.21 -6.64 8.51
CA LEU A 169 15.35 -7.82 8.44
C LEU A 169 13.90 -7.41 8.60
N GLU A 170 13.00 -8.16 8.01
CA GLU A 170 11.57 -7.94 8.14
C GLU A 170 10.88 -9.24 8.54
N PHE A 171 10.02 -9.18 9.55
CA PHE A 171 9.14 -10.27 9.93
C PHE A 171 7.70 -9.78 9.75
N MET A 172 7.05 -10.21 8.66
CA MET A 172 5.71 -9.77 8.31
C MET A 172 4.67 -10.79 8.76
N TYR A 173 3.82 -10.41 9.70
CA TYR A 173 2.59 -11.12 10.04
C TYR A 173 1.48 -10.69 9.08
N ALA A 174 0.73 -11.66 8.56
CA ALA A 174 -0.41 -11.41 7.69
C ALA A 174 -1.64 -12.18 8.18
N THR A 175 -2.82 -11.53 8.11
CA THR A 175 -4.13 -12.17 8.31
C THR A 175 -4.99 -11.91 7.09
N MET A 176 -5.74 -12.92 6.66
CA MET A 176 -6.67 -12.85 5.55
C MET A 176 -8.05 -13.34 5.99
N LEU A 177 -9.08 -12.60 5.62
CA LEU A 177 -10.48 -12.98 5.74
C LEU A 177 -11.16 -12.69 4.41
N MET A 178 -11.85 -13.68 3.82
CA MET A 178 -12.65 -13.51 2.63
C MET A 178 -14.01 -14.16 2.82
N LYS A 179 -15.08 -13.50 2.35
CA LYS A 179 -16.43 -14.05 2.31
C LYS A 179 -16.99 -13.94 0.90
N LYS A 180 -17.65 -15.00 0.45
CA LYS A 180 -18.39 -15.04 -0.81
C LYS A 180 -19.53 -16.04 -0.69
N ASP A 181 -20.45 -16.02 -1.62
CA ASP A 181 -21.54 -17.00 -1.67
C ASP A 181 -21.26 -18.08 -2.72
N SER A 182 -21.72 -19.30 -2.43
CA SER A 182 -21.86 -20.36 -3.43
C SER A 182 -23.33 -20.50 -3.79
N SER A 183 -23.64 -20.42 -5.07
CA SER A 183 -24.97 -20.69 -5.58
C SER A 183 -25.31 -22.16 -5.41
N MET A 184 -26.52 -22.45 -4.96
CA MET A 184 -27.10 -23.79 -4.86
C MET A 184 -28.38 -23.88 -5.73
N GLY A 185 -28.44 -23.04 -6.77
CA GLY A 185 -29.61 -22.94 -7.65
C GLY A 185 -30.89 -22.58 -6.90
N PRO A 186 -31.99 -23.35 -7.04
CA PRO A 186 -33.25 -23.04 -6.38
C PRO A 186 -33.20 -23.05 -4.84
N LEU A 187 -32.17 -23.65 -4.24
CA LEU A 187 -31.99 -23.70 -2.79
C LEU A 187 -31.30 -22.42 -2.23
N GLY A 188 -31.02 -21.45 -3.13
CA GLY A 188 -30.43 -20.15 -2.79
C GLY A 188 -28.90 -20.22 -2.67
N TYR A 189 -28.36 -19.54 -1.67
CA TYR A 189 -26.91 -19.37 -1.51
C TYR A 189 -26.42 -19.94 -0.18
N ASN A 190 -25.19 -20.40 -0.15
CA ASN A 190 -24.46 -20.77 1.06
C ASN A 190 -23.19 -19.96 1.17
N GLN A 191 -23.06 -19.15 2.22
CA GLN A 191 -21.89 -18.30 2.38
C GLN A 191 -20.67 -19.12 2.77
N GLN A 192 -19.59 -18.89 2.07
CA GLN A 192 -18.23 -19.34 2.40
C GLN A 192 -17.49 -18.26 3.16
N LYS A 193 -16.79 -18.64 4.23
CA LYS A 193 -15.89 -17.80 4.98
C LYS A 193 -14.50 -18.47 5.02
N LEU A 194 -13.52 -17.82 4.42
CA LEU A 194 -12.13 -18.25 4.39
C LEU A 194 -11.35 -17.36 5.36
N THR A 195 -10.64 -17.97 6.31
CA THR A 195 -9.76 -17.27 7.24
C THR A 195 -8.37 -17.88 7.16
N GLY A 196 -7.35 -17.07 7.40
CA GLY A 196 -6.00 -17.61 7.47
C GLY A 196 -4.99 -16.59 7.97
N SER A 197 -3.84 -17.09 8.41
CA SER A 197 -2.74 -16.25 8.87
C SER A 197 -1.39 -16.87 8.55
N SER A 198 -0.35 -16.06 8.57
CA SER A 198 1.04 -16.51 8.45
C SER A 198 2.03 -15.46 8.95
N VAL A 199 3.27 -15.90 9.20
CA VAL A 199 4.42 -15.03 9.40
C VAL A 199 5.47 -15.41 8.34
N ALA A 200 6.06 -14.42 7.69
CA ALA A 200 7.09 -14.67 6.70
C ALA A 200 8.23 -13.65 6.81
N PRO A 201 9.49 -14.08 6.59
CA PRO A 201 10.64 -13.19 6.60
C PRO A 201 10.81 -12.46 5.29
N GLY A 202 11.43 -11.28 5.38
CA GLY A 202 11.93 -10.46 4.29
C GLY A 202 13.19 -9.72 4.74
N PHE A 203 13.72 -8.91 3.84
CA PHE A 203 14.85 -8.02 4.13
C PHE A 203 14.75 -6.73 3.33
N ASN A 204 15.52 -5.75 3.72
CA ASN A 204 15.67 -4.51 2.98
C ASN A 204 17.12 -4.04 2.95
N LEU A 205 17.44 -3.32 1.87
CA LEU A 205 18.69 -2.63 1.65
C LEU A 205 18.40 -1.18 1.33
N ALA A 206 19.27 -0.28 1.77
CA ALA A 206 19.07 1.14 1.51
C ALA A 206 20.40 1.89 1.38
N ALA A 207 20.34 2.98 0.63
CA ALA A 207 21.42 3.95 0.51
C ALA A 207 20.81 5.37 0.58
N HIS A 208 21.56 6.26 1.22
CA HIS A 208 21.28 7.68 1.24
C HIS A 208 22.55 8.44 0.90
N TYR A 209 22.49 9.34 -0.05
CA TYR A 209 23.64 10.12 -0.53
C TYR A 209 23.33 11.62 -0.49
N LYS A 210 24.13 12.37 0.25
CA LYS A 210 24.09 13.83 0.34
C LYS A 210 25.12 14.40 -0.64
N PHE A 211 24.68 14.96 -1.77
CA PHE A 211 25.58 15.58 -2.75
C PHE A 211 26.21 16.87 -2.20
N ASN A 212 25.40 17.65 -1.52
CA ASN A 212 25.74 18.89 -0.82
C ASN A 212 24.58 19.24 0.13
N ASP A 213 24.59 20.44 0.73
CA ASP A 213 23.57 20.88 1.68
C ASP A 213 22.19 21.06 1.03
N GLN A 214 22.12 21.24 -0.28
CA GLN A 214 20.86 21.44 -1.01
C GLN A 214 20.32 20.14 -1.63
N TRP A 215 21.16 19.17 -1.98
CA TRP A 215 20.74 18.00 -2.73
C TRP A 215 21.08 16.70 -2.00
N ALA A 216 20.08 15.84 -1.91
CA ALA A 216 20.25 14.49 -1.40
C ALA A 216 19.42 13.52 -2.25
N ALA A 217 19.85 12.26 -2.33
CA ALA A 217 19.11 11.17 -2.95
C ALA A 217 19.06 9.96 -2.05
N GLY A 218 17.97 9.20 -2.17
CA GLY A 218 17.77 7.94 -1.49
C GLY A 218 17.39 6.84 -2.46
N LEU A 219 17.83 5.62 -2.15
CA LEU A 219 17.47 4.40 -2.86
C LEU A 219 17.19 3.30 -1.84
N THR A 220 16.05 2.61 -2.00
CA THR A 220 15.70 1.47 -1.15
C THR A 220 15.22 0.30 -1.97
N TYR A 221 15.57 -0.89 -1.51
CA TYR A 221 15.04 -2.16 -1.96
C TYR A 221 14.41 -2.89 -0.77
N ARG A 222 13.18 -3.36 -0.93
CA ARG A 222 12.50 -4.25 0.01
C ARG A 222 12.13 -5.53 -0.71
N SER A 223 12.56 -6.65 -0.15
CA SER A 223 12.37 -7.96 -0.77
C SER A 223 10.91 -8.36 -0.82
N ARG A 224 10.61 -9.26 -1.74
CA ARG A 224 9.40 -10.07 -1.76
C ARG A 224 9.22 -10.79 -0.43
N VAL A 225 7.95 -10.89 0.01
CA VAL A 225 7.56 -11.70 1.16
C VAL A 225 6.51 -12.72 0.69
N THR A 226 6.82 -13.99 0.78
CA THR A 226 5.86 -15.05 0.43
C THR A 226 5.17 -15.55 1.67
N GLN A 227 3.93 -15.16 1.84
CA GLN A 227 3.08 -15.60 2.95
C GLN A 227 2.51 -17.00 2.65
N ARG A 228 2.89 -17.99 3.48
CA ARG A 228 2.31 -19.34 3.44
C ARG A 228 1.13 -19.37 4.40
N VAL A 229 -0.02 -18.97 3.90
CA VAL A 229 -1.24 -18.83 4.71
C VAL A 229 -1.81 -20.20 5.03
N HIS A 230 -2.12 -20.43 6.29
CA HIS A 230 -2.87 -21.60 6.78
C HIS A 230 -4.12 -21.12 7.50
N GLY A 231 -5.23 -21.88 7.37
CA GLY A 231 -6.48 -21.46 7.96
C GLY A 231 -7.63 -22.43 7.72
N ASP A 232 -8.83 -21.88 7.72
CA ASP A 232 -10.06 -22.65 7.66
C ASP A 232 -11.03 -22.07 6.63
N LEU A 233 -11.77 -22.98 5.96
CA LEU A 233 -12.96 -22.72 5.19
C LEU A 233 -14.17 -23.19 5.99
N GLU A 234 -15.09 -22.27 6.22
CA GLU A 234 -16.35 -22.52 6.93
C GLU A 234 -17.54 -22.16 6.03
N PHE A 235 -18.66 -22.88 6.20
CA PHE A 235 -19.93 -22.59 5.55
C PHE A 235 -20.98 -22.20 6.61
N ASP A 236 -21.83 -21.25 6.27
CA ASP A 236 -22.92 -20.83 7.18
C ASP A 236 -23.91 -21.98 7.39
N ARG A 237 -24.25 -22.72 6.32
CA ARG A 237 -25.12 -23.90 6.38
C ARG A 237 -24.27 -25.15 6.15
N LYS A 238 -24.10 -25.97 7.20
CA LYS A 238 -23.34 -27.23 7.12
C LYS A 238 -24.12 -28.36 6.46
N THR A 239 -25.44 -28.32 6.54
CA THR A 239 -26.34 -29.28 5.93
C THR A 239 -27.48 -28.54 5.24
N VAL A 240 -27.77 -28.89 4.01
CA VAL A 240 -28.87 -28.34 3.23
C VAL A 240 -29.76 -29.47 2.75
N ALA A 241 -31.02 -29.46 3.20
CA ALA A 241 -32.01 -30.44 2.74
C ALA A 241 -32.36 -30.20 1.26
N THR A 242 -32.33 -31.25 0.46
CA THR A 242 -32.74 -31.24 -0.93
C THR A 242 -33.79 -32.32 -1.18
N PRO A 243 -34.54 -32.30 -2.31
CA PRO A 243 -35.48 -33.37 -2.66
C PRO A 243 -34.82 -34.77 -2.78
N TYR A 244 -33.50 -34.82 -2.92
CA TYR A 244 -32.74 -36.04 -3.13
C TYR A 244 -31.90 -36.48 -1.92
N GLY A 245 -32.12 -35.85 -0.74
CA GLY A 245 -31.36 -36.09 0.47
C GLY A 245 -30.61 -34.87 0.93
N ASN A 246 -29.86 -34.98 2.01
CA ASN A 246 -29.06 -33.90 2.55
C ASN A 246 -27.78 -33.68 1.74
N MET A 247 -27.48 -32.42 1.46
CA MET A 247 -26.19 -31.98 0.93
C MET A 247 -25.35 -31.44 2.07
N GLU A 248 -24.18 -32.05 2.31
CA GLU A 248 -23.29 -31.69 3.41
C GLU A 248 -22.19 -30.72 2.97
N PHE A 249 -21.89 -29.73 3.80
CA PHE A 249 -20.83 -28.74 3.63
C PHE A 249 -19.89 -28.74 4.86
N PRO A 250 -19.06 -29.78 5.01
CA PRO A 250 -18.12 -29.83 6.13
C PRO A 250 -17.13 -28.68 6.08
N ASN A 251 -16.71 -28.20 7.24
CA ASN A 251 -15.59 -27.28 7.32
C ASN A 251 -14.31 -27.95 6.83
N SER A 252 -13.40 -27.19 6.26
CA SER A 252 -12.17 -27.71 5.69
C SER A 252 -10.97 -26.87 6.13
N ARG A 253 -9.84 -27.53 6.38
CA ARG A 253 -8.56 -26.82 6.46
C ARG A 253 -8.18 -26.30 5.09
N LEU A 254 -7.56 -25.11 5.08
CA LEU A 254 -7.04 -24.53 3.86
C LEU A 254 -5.57 -24.09 3.99
N HIS A 255 -4.88 -24.06 2.86
CA HIS A 255 -3.58 -23.41 2.75
C HIS A 255 -3.41 -22.78 1.37
N GLY A 256 -2.52 -21.78 1.30
CA GLY A 256 -2.20 -21.11 0.04
C GLY A 256 -0.99 -20.20 0.18
N ASN A 257 -0.43 -19.81 -0.96
CA ASN A 257 0.68 -18.86 -1.01
C ASN A 257 0.20 -17.51 -1.53
N LEU A 258 0.51 -16.45 -0.78
CA LEU A 258 0.31 -15.08 -1.20
C LEU A 258 1.69 -14.43 -1.39
N HIS A 259 2.01 -14.09 -2.65
CA HIS A 259 3.26 -13.42 -3.00
C HIS A 259 3.09 -11.90 -2.93
N LEU A 260 3.70 -11.30 -1.92
CA LEU A 260 3.75 -9.84 -1.74
C LEU A 260 5.04 -9.32 -2.38
N PRO A 261 4.97 -8.39 -3.34
CA PRO A 261 6.06 -8.10 -4.27
C PRO A 261 7.27 -7.40 -3.64
N ASP A 262 8.38 -7.47 -4.37
CA ASP A 262 9.53 -6.60 -4.16
C ASP A 262 9.16 -5.15 -4.49
N THR A 263 9.82 -4.21 -3.79
CA THR A 263 9.71 -2.78 -4.10
C THR A 263 11.08 -2.14 -4.19
N ILE A 264 11.25 -1.26 -5.17
CA ILE A 264 12.40 -0.36 -5.30
C ILE A 264 11.88 1.06 -5.26
N SER A 265 12.41 1.88 -4.36
CA SER A 265 12.02 3.28 -4.24
C SER A 265 13.24 4.17 -4.40
N PHE A 266 13.08 5.24 -5.19
CA PHE A 266 14.07 6.29 -5.38
C PHE A 266 13.46 7.64 -5.05
N GLY A 267 14.22 8.53 -4.39
CA GLY A 267 13.82 9.90 -4.12
C GLY A 267 14.99 10.85 -4.29
N LEU A 268 14.74 11.99 -4.91
CA LEU A 268 15.68 13.09 -5.05
C LEU A 268 15.10 14.31 -4.34
N THR A 269 15.77 14.74 -3.29
CA THR A 269 15.39 15.91 -2.47
C THR A 269 16.22 17.12 -2.87
N TRP A 270 15.55 18.28 -2.99
CA TRP A 270 16.15 19.58 -3.20
C TRP A 270 15.71 20.56 -2.11
N ARG A 271 16.69 21.17 -1.44
CA ARG A 271 16.52 22.17 -0.38
C ARG A 271 17.08 23.51 -0.88
N PRO A 272 16.29 24.35 -1.60
CA PRO A 272 16.76 25.64 -2.09
C PRO A 272 17.06 26.64 -0.96
N SER A 273 16.44 26.47 0.21
CA SER A 273 16.72 27.22 1.44
C SER A 273 16.54 26.32 2.66
N GLU A 274 16.85 26.84 3.85
CA GLU A 274 16.66 26.13 5.13
C GLU A 274 15.17 25.85 5.43
N ASP A 275 14.28 26.71 4.91
CA ASP A 275 12.84 26.64 5.18
C ASP A 275 12.05 25.89 4.10
N LEU A 276 12.62 25.63 2.92
CA LEU A 276 11.90 25.08 1.78
C LEU A 276 12.60 23.85 1.22
N SER A 277 11.85 22.79 1.02
CA SER A 277 12.35 21.58 0.40
C SER A 277 11.32 20.92 -0.50
N PHE A 278 11.81 20.30 -1.57
CA PHE A 278 11.02 19.51 -2.51
C PHE A 278 11.61 18.10 -2.63
N GLU A 279 10.77 17.12 -2.92
CA GLU A 279 11.22 15.79 -3.32
C GLU A 279 10.42 15.32 -4.53
N ALA A 280 11.14 14.77 -5.51
CA ALA A 280 10.58 13.99 -6.60
C ALA A 280 11.04 12.55 -6.44
N GLY A 281 10.11 11.60 -6.54
CA GLY A 281 10.41 10.19 -6.30
C GLY A 281 9.63 9.26 -7.19
N THR A 282 10.08 8.01 -7.20
CA THR A 282 9.41 6.91 -7.89
C THR A 282 9.50 5.63 -7.07
N VAL A 283 8.44 4.82 -7.17
CA VAL A 283 8.35 3.49 -6.58
C VAL A 283 8.05 2.48 -7.68
N TYR A 284 8.88 1.48 -7.82
CA TYR A 284 8.64 0.31 -8.65
C TYR A 284 8.18 -0.84 -7.77
N THR A 285 7.08 -1.51 -8.13
CA THR A 285 6.54 -2.66 -7.41
C THR A 285 6.39 -3.84 -8.35
N ALA A 286 7.11 -4.94 -8.06
CA ALA A 286 7.21 -6.14 -8.91
C ALA A 286 5.97 -7.04 -8.78
N TRP A 287 4.78 -6.53 -9.10
CA TRP A 287 3.50 -7.24 -9.03
C TRP A 287 3.37 -8.41 -10.00
N SER A 288 4.24 -8.52 -11.03
CA SER A 288 4.32 -9.69 -11.91
C SER A 288 4.59 -11.01 -11.15
N SER A 289 5.04 -10.91 -9.89
CA SER A 289 5.16 -12.04 -8.98
C SER A 289 3.82 -12.58 -8.48
N TYR A 290 2.73 -11.77 -8.51
CA TYR A 290 1.39 -12.17 -8.10
C TYR A 290 0.60 -12.73 -9.29
N ARG A 291 0.95 -13.95 -9.69
CA ARG A 291 0.34 -14.61 -10.86
C ARG A 291 -1.02 -15.22 -10.59
N SER A 292 -1.22 -15.73 -9.39
CA SER A 292 -2.48 -16.36 -8.97
C SER A 292 -2.62 -16.35 -7.46
N LEU A 293 -3.87 -16.42 -7.02
CA LEU A 293 -4.23 -16.74 -5.63
C LEU A 293 -4.84 -18.15 -5.64
N ASN A 294 -4.05 -19.17 -5.28
CA ASN A 294 -4.50 -20.55 -5.23
C ASN A 294 -4.74 -20.93 -3.77
N ILE A 295 -5.95 -21.42 -3.49
CA ILE A 295 -6.37 -21.86 -2.19
C ILE A 295 -6.67 -23.35 -2.26
N HIS A 296 -5.87 -24.15 -1.58
CA HIS A 296 -6.07 -25.58 -1.41
C HIS A 296 -6.90 -25.85 -0.19
N THR A 297 -7.92 -26.66 -0.34
CA THR A 297 -8.75 -27.14 0.77
C THR A 297 -8.74 -28.65 0.80
N ASN A 298 -8.79 -29.26 1.98
CA ASN A 298 -8.75 -30.70 2.12
C ASN A 298 -9.99 -31.38 1.50
N GLU A 299 -11.17 -30.76 1.67
CA GLU A 299 -12.46 -31.35 1.26
C GLU A 299 -12.90 -30.94 -0.15
N TYR A 300 -12.53 -29.72 -0.61
CA TYR A 300 -13.08 -29.15 -1.84
C TYR A 300 -12.03 -28.95 -2.95
N GLY A 301 -10.80 -29.48 -2.74
CA GLY A 301 -9.72 -29.36 -3.71
C GLY A 301 -9.17 -27.93 -3.80
N THR A 302 -8.66 -27.58 -4.97
CA THR A 302 -7.98 -26.29 -5.21
C THR A 302 -8.89 -25.34 -5.95
N GLN A 303 -9.09 -24.16 -5.34
CA GLN A 303 -9.65 -23.01 -6.04
C GLN A 303 -8.51 -22.24 -6.71
N TYR A 304 -8.53 -22.15 -8.01
CA TYR A 304 -7.56 -21.42 -8.82
C TYR A 304 -8.11 -20.05 -9.20
N SER A 305 -7.43 -18.98 -8.83
CA SER A 305 -7.79 -17.61 -9.20
C SER A 305 -6.60 -16.93 -9.88
N PRO A 306 -6.54 -16.93 -11.23
CA PRO A 306 -5.47 -16.27 -11.98
C PRO A 306 -5.55 -14.76 -11.75
N LYS A 307 -4.40 -14.12 -11.53
CA LYS A 307 -4.27 -12.66 -11.39
C LYS A 307 -3.45 -12.09 -12.55
N ASN A 308 -2.34 -12.73 -12.89
CA ASN A 308 -1.44 -12.34 -13.98
C ASN A 308 -1.09 -10.87 -13.97
N TRP A 309 -0.87 -10.30 -12.76
CA TRP A 309 -0.60 -8.88 -12.60
C TRP A 309 0.70 -8.48 -13.29
N ARG A 310 0.81 -7.21 -13.67
CA ARG A 310 2.01 -6.57 -14.23
C ARG A 310 2.67 -5.72 -13.17
N ASP A 311 3.95 -5.41 -13.38
CA ASP A 311 4.67 -4.49 -12.52
C ASP A 311 4.05 -3.10 -12.59
N SER A 312 4.09 -2.38 -11.47
CA SER A 312 3.52 -1.05 -11.34
C SER A 312 4.58 0.00 -10.97
N TRP A 313 4.24 1.25 -11.25
CA TRP A 313 5.04 2.42 -10.96
C TRP A 313 4.22 3.47 -10.22
N GLY A 314 4.80 4.06 -9.19
CA GLY A 314 4.33 5.29 -8.55
C GLY A 314 5.30 6.43 -8.83
N PHE A 315 4.78 7.63 -9.08
CA PHE A 315 5.56 8.86 -9.28
C PHE A 315 5.02 9.92 -8.34
N ASN A 316 5.84 10.41 -7.44
CA ASN A 316 5.45 11.42 -6.48
C ASN A 316 6.25 12.73 -6.66
N PHE A 317 5.59 13.82 -6.27
CA PHE A 317 6.21 15.12 -6.10
C PHE A 317 5.64 15.78 -4.85
N SER A 318 6.49 16.35 -4.03
CA SER A 318 6.08 16.93 -2.74
C SER A 318 6.93 18.13 -2.35
N GLY A 319 6.33 19.00 -1.53
CA GLY A 319 6.99 20.16 -0.95
C GLY A 319 6.72 20.29 0.54
N GLU A 320 7.70 20.80 1.26
CA GLU A 320 7.64 21.12 2.67
C GLU A 320 8.18 22.53 2.89
N TYR A 321 7.41 23.35 3.63
CA TYR A 321 7.75 24.74 3.93
C TYR A 321 7.65 24.99 5.44
N LYS A 322 8.77 25.34 6.06
CA LYS A 322 8.84 25.78 7.46
C LYS A 322 8.33 27.23 7.54
N ALA A 323 7.05 27.38 7.80
CA ALA A 323 6.40 28.70 7.83
C ALA A 323 6.78 29.48 9.10
N LEU A 324 7.00 28.78 10.21
CA LEU A 324 7.46 29.33 11.50
C LEU A 324 8.37 28.26 12.15
N ASP A 325 9.14 28.62 13.16
CA ASP A 325 10.00 27.66 13.85
C ASP A 325 9.25 26.46 14.43
N TRP A 326 8.00 26.65 14.79
CA TRP A 326 7.12 25.62 15.35
C TRP A 326 6.11 25.06 14.36
N LEU A 327 5.97 25.62 13.12
CA LEU A 327 4.95 25.23 12.13
C LEU A 327 5.55 24.96 10.76
N THR A 328 5.30 23.77 10.26
CA THR A 328 5.67 23.32 8.91
C THR A 328 4.42 22.97 8.11
N LEU A 329 4.32 23.47 6.88
CA LEU A 329 3.26 23.17 5.92
C LEU A 329 3.78 22.18 4.88
N ARG A 330 2.92 21.25 4.45
CA ARG A 330 3.29 20.19 3.50
C ARG A 330 2.20 19.96 2.48
N GLY A 331 2.62 19.55 1.29
CA GLY A 331 1.72 19.13 0.23
C GLY A 331 2.42 18.16 -0.70
N GLY A 332 1.63 17.31 -1.34
CA GLY A 332 2.16 16.33 -2.26
C GLY A 332 1.12 15.80 -3.23
N TYR A 333 1.64 15.19 -4.28
CA TYR A 333 0.86 14.50 -5.29
C TYR A 333 1.57 13.21 -5.69
N VAL A 334 0.83 12.12 -5.84
CA VAL A 334 1.34 10.88 -6.42
C VAL A 334 0.37 10.35 -7.46
N TYR A 335 0.94 9.89 -8.56
CA TYR A 335 0.27 9.12 -9.58
C TYR A 335 0.79 7.68 -9.54
N GLU A 336 -0.11 6.70 -9.49
CA GLU A 336 0.22 5.29 -9.40
C GLU A 336 -0.41 4.52 -10.57
N THR A 337 0.39 3.65 -11.21
CA THR A 337 -0.05 2.76 -12.30
C THR A 337 -0.58 1.43 -11.72
N SER A 338 -1.66 0.82 -12.30
CA SER A 338 -2.23 -0.47 -11.81
C SER A 338 -1.46 -1.68 -12.33
N PRO A 339 -1.32 -2.71 -11.51
CA PRO A 339 -0.82 -4.00 -11.96
C PRO A 339 -1.88 -4.88 -12.64
N MET A 340 -3.18 -4.62 -12.46
CA MET A 340 -4.25 -5.52 -12.88
C MET A 340 -4.39 -5.66 -14.39
N GLN A 341 -4.87 -6.83 -14.82
CA GLN A 341 -5.20 -7.14 -16.21
C GLN A 341 -6.71 -7.13 -16.40
N ASP A 342 -7.20 -6.58 -17.50
CA ASP A 342 -8.63 -6.56 -17.83
C ASP A 342 -9.26 -7.98 -17.80
N SER A 343 -8.50 -9.00 -18.22
CA SER A 343 -8.99 -10.38 -18.29
C SER A 343 -9.05 -11.11 -16.96
N THR A 344 -8.40 -10.62 -15.91
CA THR A 344 -8.34 -11.29 -14.60
C THR A 344 -8.72 -10.35 -13.45
N CYS A 345 -9.30 -9.19 -13.77
CA CYS A 345 -9.81 -8.27 -12.77
C CYS A 345 -11.01 -8.88 -12.02
N ASP A 346 -11.14 -8.51 -10.76
CA ASP A 346 -12.23 -8.95 -9.89
C ASP A 346 -12.59 -7.85 -8.89
N TYR A 347 -13.56 -8.13 -8.03
CA TYR A 347 -14.07 -7.16 -7.07
C TYR A 347 -13.20 -6.96 -5.82
N MET A 348 -12.08 -7.68 -5.68
CA MET A 348 -11.15 -7.51 -4.56
C MET A 348 -10.45 -6.14 -4.59
N THR A 349 -10.00 -5.74 -5.80
CA THR A 349 -9.26 -4.49 -6.02
C THR A 349 -9.81 -3.73 -7.23
N PRO A 350 -11.00 -3.11 -7.13
CA PRO A 350 -11.67 -2.48 -8.27
C PRO A 350 -10.99 -1.16 -8.67
N SER A 351 -9.78 -1.21 -9.23
CA SER A 351 -8.97 -0.02 -9.51
C SER A 351 -8.10 -0.17 -10.74
N THR A 352 -8.11 0.82 -11.63
CA THR A 352 -7.18 0.92 -12.75
C THR A 352 -6.02 1.86 -12.47
N GLY A 353 -6.16 3.13 -12.28
CA GLY A 353 -5.12 4.08 -11.95
C GLY A 353 -5.57 4.96 -10.79
N ARG A 354 -4.62 5.46 -9.99
CA ARG A 354 -4.97 6.33 -8.87
C ARG A 354 -4.15 7.62 -8.90
N HIS A 355 -4.83 8.68 -8.49
CA HIS A 355 -4.23 9.97 -8.18
C HIS A 355 -4.45 10.25 -6.71
N ARG A 356 -3.42 10.62 -5.98
CA ARG A 356 -3.55 11.05 -4.59
C ARG A 356 -3.00 12.45 -4.44
N ILE A 357 -3.81 13.34 -3.88
CA ILE A 357 -3.43 14.70 -3.48
C ILE A 357 -3.39 14.73 -1.97
N THR A 358 -2.34 15.31 -1.41
CA THR A 358 -2.14 15.32 0.04
C THR A 358 -1.77 16.70 0.53
N ALA A 359 -2.13 16.97 1.79
CA ALA A 359 -1.72 18.14 2.53
C ALA A 359 -1.49 17.76 4.00
N GLY A 360 -0.72 18.56 4.72
CA GLY A 360 -0.52 18.35 6.14
C GLY A 360 0.24 19.46 6.82
N VAL A 361 0.26 19.37 8.13
CA VAL A 361 0.95 20.31 9.02
C VAL A 361 1.80 19.56 10.02
N GLY A 362 2.95 20.12 10.35
CA GLY A 362 3.83 19.65 11.40
C GLY A 362 4.02 20.72 12.46
N PHE A 363 3.93 20.32 13.71
CA PHE A 363 4.18 21.16 14.87
C PHE A 363 5.42 20.66 15.58
N ASN A 364 6.34 21.57 15.92
CA ASN A 364 7.58 21.28 16.64
C ASN A 364 7.66 22.16 17.89
N TRP A 365 7.88 21.53 19.04
CA TRP A 365 8.13 22.24 20.29
C TRP A 365 9.06 21.41 21.20
N ASP A 366 10.19 21.99 21.55
CA ASP A 366 11.25 21.33 22.30
C ASP A 366 11.63 19.96 21.71
N GLN A 367 11.41 18.88 22.46
CA GLN A 367 11.67 17.49 22.01
C GLN A 367 10.48 16.85 21.27
N TRP A 368 9.31 17.48 21.23
CA TRP A 368 8.10 16.91 20.67
C TRP A 368 7.84 17.34 19.23
N THR A 369 7.33 16.42 18.46
CA THR A 369 6.74 16.68 17.13
C THR A 369 5.34 16.12 17.06
N LEU A 370 4.43 16.86 16.42
CA LEU A 370 3.09 16.39 16.04
C LEU A 370 2.87 16.65 14.56
N ASP A 371 2.60 15.61 13.81
CA ASP A 371 2.27 15.69 12.39
C ASP A 371 0.84 15.27 12.15
N LEU A 372 0.11 16.07 11.38
CA LEU A 372 -1.24 15.77 10.89
C LEU A 372 -1.24 15.79 9.37
N ALA A 373 -1.92 14.83 8.78
CA ALA A 373 -2.03 14.72 7.33
C ALA A 373 -3.45 14.37 6.88
N TYR A 374 -3.78 14.86 5.71
CA TYR A 374 -4.96 14.47 4.96
C TYR A 374 -4.57 14.14 3.51
N GLY A 375 -5.13 13.06 2.99
CA GLY A 375 -4.99 12.64 1.60
C GLY A 375 -6.35 12.35 0.98
N TYR A 376 -6.50 12.73 -0.27
CA TYR A 376 -7.65 12.38 -1.09
C TYR A 376 -7.20 11.56 -2.29
N LEU A 377 -7.64 10.30 -2.32
CA LEU A 377 -7.35 9.35 -3.37
C LEU A 377 -8.51 9.29 -4.36
N ILE A 378 -8.23 9.45 -5.64
CA ILE A 378 -9.16 9.31 -6.76
C ILE A 378 -8.77 8.05 -7.54
N ILE A 379 -9.70 7.13 -7.69
CA ILE A 379 -9.52 5.85 -8.37
C ILE A 379 -10.24 5.92 -9.71
N LYS A 380 -9.54 5.57 -10.80
CA LYS A 380 -10.11 5.53 -12.14
C LYS A 380 -11.06 4.35 -12.33
N GLU A 381 -11.97 4.47 -13.27
CA GLU A 381 -12.92 3.41 -13.63
C GLU A 381 -12.21 2.13 -14.10
N LEU A 382 -12.78 0.98 -13.75
CA LEU A 382 -12.40 -0.35 -14.22
C LEU A 382 -13.61 -1.00 -14.88
N ASN A 383 -13.42 -1.51 -16.10
CA ASN A 383 -14.43 -2.24 -16.84
C ASN A 383 -14.22 -3.75 -16.66
N TYR A 384 -15.28 -4.49 -16.39
CA TYR A 384 -15.28 -5.93 -16.14
C TYR A 384 -15.66 -6.79 -17.35
N ASP A 385 -16.11 -6.21 -18.47
CA ASP A 385 -16.63 -6.94 -19.65
C ASP A 385 -15.64 -7.96 -20.26
N LYS A 386 -14.35 -7.82 -19.94
CA LYS A 386 -13.30 -8.74 -20.39
C LYS A 386 -12.83 -9.70 -19.31
N SER A 387 -13.39 -9.60 -18.10
CA SER A 387 -12.98 -10.46 -16.99
C SER A 387 -13.44 -11.90 -17.23
N THR A 388 -12.53 -12.85 -16.98
CA THR A 388 -12.82 -14.29 -16.95
C THR A 388 -12.80 -14.83 -15.51
N ALA A 389 -12.72 -13.95 -14.52
CA ALA A 389 -12.72 -14.36 -13.11
C ALA A 389 -14.09 -14.90 -12.70
N ALA A 390 -14.09 -16.02 -11.99
CA ALA A 390 -15.32 -16.70 -11.60
C ALA A 390 -16.23 -15.79 -10.74
N GLY A 391 -17.51 -15.69 -11.10
CA GLY A 391 -18.51 -14.90 -10.39
C GLY A 391 -18.41 -13.38 -10.61
N VAL A 392 -17.56 -12.92 -11.53
CA VAL A 392 -17.55 -11.53 -11.99
C VAL A 392 -18.55 -11.39 -13.12
N LEU A 393 -19.39 -10.37 -13.04
CA LEU A 393 -20.42 -10.01 -14.03
C LEU A 393 -19.86 -8.88 -14.92
N ASP A 394 -20.40 -8.74 -16.12
CA ASP A 394 -20.14 -7.59 -16.98
C ASP A 394 -20.54 -6.29 -16.26
N GLY A 395 -19.87 -5.20 -16.58
CA GLY A 395 -20.12 -3.92 -15.95
C GLY A 395 -18.86 -3.14 -15.62
N LYS A 396 -18.92 -2.21 -14.67
CA LYS A 396 -17.79 -1.35 -14.32
C LYS A 396 -17.80 -0.92 -12.85
N SER A 397 -16.61 -0.64 -12.31
CA SER A 397 -16.47 0.14 -11.09
C SER A 397 -16.17 1.60 -11.42
N HIS A 398 -16.77 2.53 -10.69
CA HIS A 398 -16.59 3.96 -10.88
C HIS A 398 -16.79 4.71 -9.55
N ASN A 399 -16.59 6.05 -9.57
CA ASN A 399 -16.65 6.90 -8.38
C ASN A 399 -15.72 6.45 -7.23
N GLY A 400 -14.69 5.67 -7.57
CA GLY A 400 -13.72 5.18 -6.59
C GLY A 400 -12.92 6.32 -5.98
N ARG A 401 -12.97 6.42 -4.64
CA ARG A 401 -12.23 7.44 -3.88
C ARG A 401 -11.92 6.93 -2.48
N SER A 402 -10.92 7.54 -1.85
CA SER A 402 -10.62 7.25 -0.46
C SER A 402 -10.17 8.52 0.28
N HIS A 403 -10.70 8.69 1.49
CA HIS A 403 -10.21 9.68 2.43
C HIS A 403 -9.15 9.03 3.32
N ILE A 404 -8.02 9.71 3.47
CA ILE A 404 -6.89 9.25 4.28
C ILE A 404 -6.60 10.34 5.29
N ALA A 405 -6.58 10.00 6.57
CA ALA A 405 -6.18 10.90 7.64
C ALA A 405 -5.11 10.24 8.49
N ALA A 406 -4.03 10.96 8.81
CA ALA A 406 -2.94 10.43 9.61
C ALA A 406 -2.51 11.40 10.70
N MET A 407 -2.07 10.82 11.83
CA MET A 407 -1.47 11.53 12.94
C MET A 407 -0.23 10.77 13.40
N SER A 408 0.86 11.51 13.66
CA SER A 408 2.08 10.97 14.28
C SER A 408 2.57 11.90 15.35
N VAL A 409 3.03 11.33 16.45
CA VAL A 409 3.71 12.04 17.54
C VAL A 409 5.11 11.49 17.65
N GLY A 410 6.10 12.38 17.64
CA GLY A 410 7.52 12.05 17.81
C GLY A 410 8.09 12.66 19.08
N TYR A 411 9.15 12.01 19.61
CA TYR A 411 9.91 12.51 20.75
C TYR A 411 11.41 12.26 20.56
N LYS A 412 12.20 13.28 20.87
CA LYS A 412 13.68 13.25 20.86
C LYS A 412 14.17 13.26 22.31
N PHE A 413 14.92 12.22 22.71
CA PHE A 413 15.48 12.09 24.05
C PHE A 413 16.76 12.90 24.20
#